data_e586e6bdc72818f83d4af015eaa606b0
#
_entry.id   e586e6bdc72818f83d4af015eaa606b0
#
_cell.length_a   1.000
_cell.length_b   1.000
_cell.length_c   1.000
_cell.angle_alpha   90.00
_cell.angle_beta   90.00
_cell.angle_gamma   90.00
#
_symmetry.space_group_name_H-M   'P 1'
#
loop_
_entity.id
_entity.type
_entity.pdbx_description
1 polymer ?
#
loop_
_entity_poly.entity_id
_entity_poly.type
_entity_poly.pdbx_seq_one_letter_code
_entity_poly.pdbx_strand_id
1 'polypeptide(L)'
;MPHITINNCPICNSSDIVNTFNAVDHFSTKEIFPIYDCSNCGFRFTNNFPSDDIIGRYYDSPDYISHSDSKKGVINRLYHFLREFMLKKKGNLVSKFSTGNRLLDIGSGTGYFLKAAKERGYSVSGIEKDSKARNFAIDTFGLDVKGEDFLWNINSNSFDVVTLWHVLEHMQNLNEVVDKLFNILSKDGTLILALPNHNSYDAGIYKEYWAAYDVPRHLWHFTPATVEKLLNKHQFKIIKQKTMPLDAFYISLLSEKYRGSGKLYQYFKAIIVGIIGFLLSLSNVNQSSSVIYIAKKKKN
;
A
#
# COMPACT_ATOMS: atom_id res chain seq x y z
N MET A 1 -14.62 15.66 18.20
CA MET A 1 -13.48 14.85 18.62
C MET A 1 -12.80 14.32 17.37
N PRO A 2 -11.50 14.25 17.33
CA PRO A 2 -10.78 14.03 16.08
C PRO A 2 -10.66 12.55 15.68
N HIS A 3 -11.66 11.72 15.94
CA HIS A 3 -11.74 10.33 15.49
C HIS A 3 -12.94 10.12 14.59
N ILE A 4 -12.74 9.34 13.54
CA ILE A 4 -13.76 9.01 12.53
C ILE A 4 -14.29 7.61 12.83
N THR A 5 -15.62 7.52 13.00
CA THR A 5 -16.32 6.24 13.20
C THR A 5 -17.07 5.87 11.93
N ILE A 6 -16.84 4.67 11.44
CA ILE A 6 -17.51 4.09 10.27
C ILE A 6 -18.73 3.31 10.77
N ASN A 7 -19.92 3.68 10.31
CA ASN A 7 -21.16 3.01 10.66
C ASN A 7 -21.66 2.04 9.57
N ASN A 8 -21.24 2.25 8.33
CA ASN A 8 -21.60 1.41 7.20
C ASN A 8 -20.35 1.00 6.42
N CYS A 9 -20.34 -0.22 5.92
CA CYS A 9 -19.23 -0.75 5.13
C CYS A 9 -18.92 0.15 3.92
N PRO A 10 -17.67 0.63 3.75
CA PRO A 10 -17.31 1.51 2.63
C PRO A 10 -17.50 0.89 1.24
N ILE A 11 -17.44 -0.45 1.14
CA ILE A 11 -17.59 -1.15 -0.15
C ILE A 11 -19.07 -1.38 -0.50
N CYS A 12 -19.84 -2.05 0.39
CA CYS A 12 -21.20 -2.50 0.06
C CYS A 12 -22.32 -1.73 0.77
N ASN A 13 -21.97 -0.74 1.59
CA ASN A 13 -22.89 0.09 2.36
C ASN A 13 -23.76 -0.66 3.39
N SER A 14 -23.45 -1.92 3.70
CA SER A 14 -24.14 -2.66 4.75
C SER A 14 -23.83 -2.09 6.12
N SER A 15 -24.84 -2.00 6.99
CA SER A 15 -24.68 -1.67 8.42
C SER A 15 -24.31 -2.89 9.28
N ASP A 16 -24.30 -4.10 8.69
CA ASP A 16 -23.91 -5.32 9.38
C ASP A 16 -22.37 -5.41 9.43
N ILE A 17 -21.80 -4.65 10.37
CA ILE A 17 -20.39 -4.56 10.67
C ILE A 17 -20.14 -5.00 12.11
N VAL A 18 -19.16 -5.86 12.33
CA VAL A 18 -18.86 -6.44 13.64
C VAL A 18 -17.41 -6.20 14.03
N ASN A 19 -17.18 -5.86 15.31
CA ASN A 19 -15.81 -5.85 15.86
C ASN A 19 -15.29 -7.28 15.91
N THR A 20 -14.18 -7.54 15.20
CA THR A 20 -13.58 -8.88 15.12
C THR A 20 -12.47 -9.07 16.14
N PHE A 21 -11.63 -8.05 16.31
CA PHE A 21 -10.56 -8.00 17.30
C PHE A 21 -10.04 -6.56 17.46
N ASN A 22 -9.13 -6.38 18.41
CA ASN A 22 -8.44 -5.12 18.61
C ASN A 22 -6.96 -5.27 18.23
N ALA A 23 -6.42 -4.34 17.45
CA ALA A 23 -5.01 -4.28 17.09
C ALA A 23 -4.29 -3.15 17.83
N VAL A 24 -3.01 -3.35 18.12
CA VAL A 24 -2.16 -2.39 18.83
C VAL A 24 -1.30 -1.64 17.81
N ASP A 25 -1.17 -0.32 17.97
CA ASP A 25 -0.11 0.43 17.28
C ASP A 25 1.27 0.02 17.85
N HIS A 26 1.85 -1.01 17.28
CA HIS A 26 3.18 -1.48 17.71
C HIS A 26 4.32 -0.54 17.29
N PHE A 27 4.05 0.32 16.33
CA PHE A 27 5.07 1.19 15.73
C PHE A 27 5.37 2.43 16.60
N SER A 28 4.33 3.14 17.05
CA SER A 28 4.47 4.46 17.70
C SER A 28 3.85 4.50 19.10
N THR A 29 2.53 4.63 19.19
CA THR A 29 1.83 5.08 20.41
C THR A 29 1.45 3.97 21.38
N LYS A 30 1.40 2.73 20.96
CA LYS A 30 0.84 1.58 21.70
C LYS A 30 -0.66 1.69 21.97
N GLU A 31 -1.33 2.63 21.37
CA GLU A 31 -2.79 2.75 21.42
C GLU A 31 -3.46 1.55 20.73
N ILE A 32 -4.71 1.29 21.12
CA ILE A 32 -5.49 0.14 20.66
C ILE A 32 -6.59 0.64 19.71
N PHE A 33 -6.71 0.00 18.56
CA PHE A 33 -7.72 0.33 17.56
C PHE A 33 -8.57 -0.90 17.23
N PRO A 34 -9.91 -0.76 17.20
CA PRO A 34 -10.80 -1.86 16.87
C PRO A 34 -10.79 -2.14 15.36
N ILE A 35 -10.72 -3.42 15.02
CA ILE A 35 -10.82 -3.93 13.66
C ILE A 35 -12.21 -4.51 13.45
N TYR A 36 -12.87 -4.05 12.41
CA TYR A 36 -14.22 -4.45 12.04
C TYR A 36 -14.24 -5.21 10.73
N ASP A 37 -15.12 -6.21 10.67
CA ASP A 37 -15.45 -6.94 9.45
C ASP A 37 -16.88 -6.64 9.03
N CYS A 38 -17.12 -6.49 7.74
CA CYS A 38 -18.45 -6.46 7.17
C CYS A 38 -18.95 -7.87 6.91
N SER A 39 -20.02 -8.30 7.61
CA SER A 39 -20.60 -9.65 7.46
C SER A 39 -21.13 -9.91 6.05
N ASN A 40 -21.56 -8.85 5.33
CA ASN A 40 -22.13 -8.98 3.99
C ASN A 40 -21.06 -9.18 2.88
N CYS A 41 -19.94 -8.45 2.92
CA CYS A 41 -18.98 -8.50 1.83
C CYS A 41 -17.58 -8.99 2.22
N GLY A 42 -17.30 -9.17 3.52
CA GLY A 42 -16.01 -9.60 4.06
C GLY A 42 -14.93 -8.52 4.05
N PHE A 43 -15.30 -7.25 3.84
CA PHE A 43 -14.33 -6.16 3.92
C PHE A 43 -13.96 -5.86 5.36
N ARG A 44 -12.66 -5.74 5.62
CA ARG A 44 -12.08 -5.44 6.92
C ARG A 44 -11.54 -4.02 6.96
N PHE A 45 -11.70 -3.33 8.10
CA PHE A 45 -11.22 -1.97 8.27
C PHE A 45 -10.95 -1.63 9.74
N THR A 46 -10.01 -0.72 9.96
CA THR A 46 -9.82 -0.07 11.26
C THR A 46 -10.99 0.88 11.48
N ASN A 47 -11.61 0.83 12.66
CA ASN A 47 -12.69 1.75 13.00
C ASN A 47 -12.27 2.69 14.13
N ASN A 48 -13.00 3.78 14.33
CA ASN A 48 -12.66 4.81 15.31
C ASN A 48 -11.20 5.28 15.19
N PHE A 49 -10.78 5.55 13.95
CA PHE A 49 -9.42 5.96 13.63
C PHE A 49 -9.25 7.48 13.68
N PRO A 50 -8.02 8.00 13.86
CA PRO A 50 -7.72 9.42 13.88
C PRO A 50 -8.07 10.13 12.56
N SER A 51 -8.63 11.35 12.65
CA SER A 51 -8.83 12.21 11.48
C SER A 51 -7.49 12.70 10.89
N ASP A 52 -7.53 13.25 9.67
CA ASP A 52 -6.33 13.77 8.98
C ASP A 52 -5.56 14.81 9.78
N ASP A 53 -6.26 15.59 10.63
CA ASP A 53 -5.64 16.63 11.46
C ASP A 53 -4.67 16.07 12.52
N ILE A 54 -4.89 14.84 12.97
CA ILE A 54 -4.11 14.24 14.06
C ILE A 54 -3.38 12.95 13.68
N ILE A 55 -3.67 12.36 12.52
CA ILE A 55 -3.01 11.11 12.08
C ILE A 55 -1.48 11.28 11.98
N GLY A 56 -0.99 12.49 11.74
CA GLY A 56 0.44 12.79 11.61
C GLY A 56 1.27 12.30 12.79
N ARG A 57 0.76 12.37 14.04
CA ARG A 57 1.48 11.91 15.24
C ARG A 57 1.83 10.42 15.23
N TYR A 58 1.08 9.60 14.47
CA TYR A 58 1.34 8.16 14.36
C TYR A 58 2.44 7.82 13.34
N TYR A 59 2.92 8.82 12.59
CA TYR A 59 4.07 8.73 11.70
C TYR A 59 5.36 9.26 12.35
N ASP A 60 5.26 9.97 13.50
CA ASP A 60 6.40 10.51 14.24
C ASP A 60 7.10 9.39 15.02
N SER A 61 7.94 8.63 14.33
CA SER A 61 8.82 7.65 14.94
C SER A 61 10.23 7.79 14.37
N PRO A 62 11.28 7.67 15.22
CA PRO A 62 12.67 7.63 14.74
C PRO A 62 12.93 6.54 13.69
N ASP A 63 12.18 5.42 13.77
CA ASP A 63 12.28 4.30 12.84
C ASP A 63 11.69 4.64 11.46
N TYR A 64 10.74 5.59 11.36
CA TYR A 64 10.17 6.03 10.09
C TYR A 64 11.13 6.90 9.26
N ILE A 65 11.98 7.66 9.93
CA ILE A 65 12.97 8.57 9.31
C ILE A 65 14.22 7.79 8.84
N SER A 66 14.41 6.54 9.26
CA SER A 66 15.63 5.77 9.04
C SER A 66 15.84 5.22 7.63
N HIS A 67 15.14 5.70 6.62
CA HIS A 67 15.56 5.52 5.22
C HIS A 67 16.76 6.43 4.90
N SER A 68 17.74 6.47 5.83
CA SER A 68 19.02 7.16 5.61
C SER A 68 19.76 6.45 4.48
N ASP A 69 20.09 7.19 3.45
CA ASP A 69 20.81 6.75 2.25
C ASP A 69 22.31 6.51 2.53
N SER A 70 22.64 5.97 3.73
CA SER A 70 24.02 5.66 4.07
C SER A 70 24.52 4.47 3.25
N LYS A 71 25.53 4.69 2.42
CA LYS A 71 26.14 3.66 1.55
C LYS A 71 27.14 2.75 2.28
N LYS A 72 27.29 2.84 3.61
CA LYS A 72 28.30 2.10 4.38
C LYS A 72 27.70 0.82 4.99
N GLY A 73 28.36 -0.32 4.73
CA GLY A 73 28.06 -1.63 5.31
C GLY A 73 27.39 -2.62 4.34
N VAL A 74 27.53 -3.92 4.65
CA VAL A 74 26.99 -5.04 3.83
C VAL A 74 25.47 -5.00 3.75
N ILE A 75 24.80 -4.67 4.86
CA ILE A 75 23.34 -4.58 4.96
C ILE A 75 22.81 -3.48 4.02
N ASN A 76 23.46 -2.32 3.99
CA ASN A 76 23.05 -1.23 3.12
C ASN A 76 23.28 -1.55 1.64
N ARG A 77 24.35 -2.29 1.28
CA ARG A 77 24.55 -2.76 -0.09
C ARG A 77 23.47 -3.72 -0.53
N LEU A 78 23.07 -4.66 0.35
CA LEU A 78 21.95 -5.57 0.07
C LEU A 78 20.63 -4.82 -0.09
N TYR A 79 20.37 -3.84 0.77
CA TYR A 79 19.19 -2.98 0.66
C TYR A 79 19.15 -2.23 -0.68
N HIS A 80 20.25 -1.60 -1.09
CA HIS A 80 20.33 -0.90 -2.38
C HIS A 80 20.11 -1.87 -3.56
N PHE A 81 20.72 -3.05 -3.51
CA PHE A 81 20.53 -4.07 -4.54
C PHE A 81 19.06 -4.52 -4.65
N LEU A 82 18.43 -4.81 -3.51
CA LEU A 82 17.00 -5.20 -3.47
C LEU A 82 16.11 -4.05 -3.97
N ARG A 83 16.40 -2.82 -3.57
CA ARG A 83 15.68 -1.64 -4.06
C ARG A 83 15.76 -1.52 -5.57
N GLU A 84 16.96 -1.57 -6.15
CA GLU A 84 17.15 -1.51 -7.62
C GLU A 84 16.42 -2.65 -8.35
N PHE A 85 16.52 -3.85 -7.82
CA PHE A 85 15.80 -5.00 -8.36
C PHE A 85 14.30 -4.79 -8.36
N MET A 86 13.74 -4.28 -7.25
CA MET A 86 12.31 -3.98 -7.15
C MET A 86 11.88 -2.82 -8.07
N LEU A 87 12.70 -1.77 -8.18
CA LEU A 87 12.45 -0.66 -9.12
C LEU A 87 12.43 -1.16 -10.57
N LYS A 88 13.36 -2.02 -10.94
CA LYS A 88 13.39 -2.65 -12.27
C LYS A 88 12.12 -3.48 -12.52
N LYS A 89 11.69 -4.28 -11.53
CA LYS A 89 10.44 -5.06 -11.63
C LYS A 89 9.21 -4.17 -11.77
N LYS A 90 9.08 -3.12 -10.94
CA LYS A 90 7.99 -2.13 -11.03
C LYS A 90 7.97 -1.45 -12.41
N GLY A 91 9.12 -0.97 -12.87
CA GLY A 91 9.23 -0.34 -14.19
C GLY A 91 8.86 -1.29 -15.34
N ASN A 92 9.33 -2.55 -15.32
CA ASN A 92 8.95 -3.56 -16.32
C ASN A 92 7.45 -3.86 -16.30
N LEU A 93 6.85 -3.87 -15.09
CA LEU A 93 5.41 -4.06 -14.94
C LEU A 93 4.64 -2.91 -15.59
N VAL A 94 5.01 -1.68 -15.28
CA VAL A 94 4.40 -0.48 -15.88
C VAL A 94 4.53 -0.52 -17.40
N SER A 95 5.73 -0.74 -17.94
CA SER A 95 5.96 -0.78 -19.39
C SER A 95 5.15 -1.88 -20.10
N LYS A 96 4.88 -2.99 -19.41
CA LYS A 96 4.09 -4.10 -19.99
C LYS A 96 2.61 -3.77 -20.13
N PHE A 97 2.04 -2.94 -19.25
CA PHE A 97 0.60 -2.69 -19.19
C PHE A 97 0.21 -1.26 -19.57
N SER A 98 1.18 -0.36 -19.69
CA SER A 98 0.96 1.01 -20.14
C SER A 98 0.59 1.06 -21.61
N THR A 99 -0.32 1.98 -21.95
CA THR A 99 -0.72 2.32 -23.34
C THR A 99 -0.23 3.71 -23.78
N GLY A 100 0.40 4.44 -22.86
CA GLY A 100 0.96 5.77 -23.10
C GLY A 100 2.09 6.04 -22.11
N ASN A 101 2.59 7.27 -22.04
CA ASN A 101 3.78 7.61 -21.28
C ASN A 101 3.55 8.62 -20.13
N ARG A 102 2.32 9.12 -19.90
CA ARG A 102 2.02 10.04 -18.79
C ARG A 102 1.75 9.22 -17.53
N LEU A 103 2.68 9.27 -16.58
CA LEU A 103 2.62 8.47 -15.36
C LEU A 103 2.47 9.38 -14.13
N LEU A 104 1.49 9.05 -13.27
CA LEU A 104 1.34 9.58 -11.92
C LEU A 104 1.63 8.49 -10.90
N ASP A 105 2.52 8.79 -9.94
CA ASP A 105 2.76 7.93 -8.76
C ASP A 105 2.24 8.64 -7.52
N ILE A 106 1.23 8.07 -6.88
CA ILE A 106 0.65 8.60 -5.64
C ILE A 106 1.31 7.90 -4.47
N GLY A 107 1.78 8.69 -3.47
CA GLY A 107 2.66 8.21 -2.41
C GLY A 107 4.06 7.93 -2.94
N SER A 108 4.61 8.87 -3.71
CA SER A 108 5.87 8.66 -4.44
C SER A 108 7.12 8.58 -3.54
N GLY A 109 6.98 8.88 -2.25
CA GLY A 109 8.07 8.88 -1.29
C GLY A 109 9.24 9.76 -1.75
N THR A 110 10.45 9.24 -1.61
CA THR A 110 11.69 9.91 -2.03
C THR A 110 11.93 9.91 -3.55
N GLY A 111 10.96 9.48 -4.37
CA GLY A 111 10.96 9.64 -5.82
C GLY A 111 11.81 8.64 -6.62
N TYR A 112 12.41 7.62 -6.01
CA TYR A 112 13.25 6.66 -6.73
C TYR A 112 12.50 5.91 -7.85
N PHE A 113 11.22 5.58 -7.63
CA PHE A 113 10.43 4.94 -8.68
C PHE A 113 10.12 5.90 -9.83
N LEU A 114 9.75 7.14 -9.52
CA LEU A 114 9.53 8.17 -10.54
C LEU A 114 10.79 8.44 -11.37
N LYS A 115 11.96 8.53 -10.71
CA LYS A 115 13.26 8.63 -11.41
C LYS A 115 13.44 7.48 -12.39
N ALA A 116 13.27 6.23 -11.91
CA ALA A 116 13.43 5.04 -12.76
C ALA A 116 12.40 4.98 -13.90
N ALA A 117 11.19 5.51 -13.71
CA ALA A 117 10.19 5.63 -14.76
C ALA A 117 10.56 6.72 -15.78
N LYS A 118 11.05 7.88 -15.32
CA LYS A 118 11.55 8.98 -16.18
C LYS A 118 12.69 8.51 -17.09
N GLU A 119 13.63 7.73 -16.55
CA GLU A 119 14.74 7.13 -17.30
C GLU A 119 14.27 6.12 -18.38
N ARG A 120 13.05 5.62 -18.27
CA ARG A 120 12.39 4.74 -19.26
C ARG A 120 11.54 5.51 -20.30
N GLY A 121 11.56 6.85 -20.26
CA GLY A 121 10.84 7.71 -21.21
C GLY A 121 9.41 8.09 -20.79
N TYR A 122 9.03 7.86 -19.53
CA TYR A 122 7.75 8.36 -19.02
C TYR A 122 7.84 9.85 -18.69
N SER A 123 6.77 10.59 -19.01
CA SER A 123 6.48 11.90 -18.42
C SER A 123 5.87 11.66 -17.04
N VAL A 124 6.63 11.95 -15.98
CA VAL A 124 6.28 11.56 -14.62
C VAL A 124 5.81 12.75 -13.79
N SER A 125 4.79 12.52 -12.96
CA SER A 125 4.37 13.40 -11.88
C SER A 125 4.21 12.57 -10.61
N GLY A 126 4.44 13.18 -9.45
CA GLY A 126 4.30 12.54 -8.14
C GLY A 126 3.36 13.29 -7.21
N ILE A 127 2.74 12.55 -6.31
CA ILE A 127 2.04 13.09 -5.14
C ILE A 127 2.68 12.46 -3.90
N GLU A 128 3.11 13.30 -2.92
CA GLU A 128 3.67 12.84 -1.67
C GLU A 128 3.25 13.76 -0.52
N LYS A 129 2.67 13.16 0.54
CA LYS A 129 2.19 13.88 1.72
C LYS A 129 3.36 14.39 2.57
N ASP A 130 4.39 13.54 2.79
CA ASP A 130 5.54 13.91 3.59
C ASP A 130 6.41 14.95 2.87
N SER A 131 6.54 16.13 3.48
CA SER A 131 7.28 17.25 2.88
C SER A 131 8.78 16.98 2.75
N LYS A 132 9.39 16.19 3.65
CA LYS A 132 10.82 15.86 3.59
C LYS A 132 11.11 14.92 2.44
N ALA A 133 10.30 13.86 2.28
CA ALA A 133 10.40 12.92 1.16
C ALA A 133 10.14 13.64 -0.17
N ARG A 134 9.12 14.50 -0.23
CA ARG A 134 8.79 15.31 -1.40
C ARG A 134 9.93 16.24 -1.81
N ASN A 135 10.47 17.01 -0.87
CA ASN A 135 11.58 17.93 -1.14
C ASN A 135 12.84 17.16 -1.59
N PHE A 136 13.13 16.01 -0.96
CA PHE A 136 14.24 15.15 -1.41
C PHE A 136 14.08 14.74 -2.87
N ALA A 137 12.88 14.31 -3.31
CA ALA A 137 12.61 13.92 -4.69
C ALA A 137 12.81 15.09 -5.69
N ILE A 138 12.37 16.30 -5.29
CA ILE A 138 12.50 17.52 -6.10
C ILE A 138 13.97 17.93 -6.18
N ASP A 139 14.65 18.09 -5.04
CA ASP A 139 16.01 18.64 -4.98
C ASP A 139 17.06 17.66 -5.55
N THR A 140 16.87 16.35 -5.32
CA THR A 140 17.86 15.35 -5.73
C THR A 140 17.68 14.90 -7.18
N PHE A 141 16.44 14.78 -7.65
CA PHE A 141 16.15 14.17 -8.97
C PHE A 141 15.48 15.13 -9.97
N GLY A 142 15.16 16.36 -9.56
CA GLY A 142 14.45 17.31 -10.43
C GLY A 142 13.09 16.79 -10.85
N LEU A 143 12.33 16.16 -9.94
CA LEU A 143 11.03 15.58 -10.22
C LEU A 143 9.91 16.57 -9.91
N ASP A 144 8.80 16.47 -10.67
CA ASP A 144 7.58 17.22 -10.39
C ASP A 144 6.74 16.43 -9.36
N VAL A 145 6.91 16.76 -8.06
CA VAL A 145 6.16 16.13 -6.96
C VAL A 145 5.39 17.20 -6.20
N LYS A 146 4.11 16.98 -6.01
CA LYS A 146 3.17 17.88 -5.33
C LYS A 146 2.70 17.30 -4.00
N GLY A 147 2.07 18.14 -3.16
CA GLY A 147 1.37 17.71 -1.95
C GLY A 147 0.07 16.95 -2.24
N GLU A 148 -0.48 16.32 -1.20
CA GLU A 148 -1.67 15.45 -1.30
C GLU A 148 -2.90 16.16 -1.92
N ASP A 149 -3.13 17.43 -1.57
CA ASP A 149 -4.27 18.21 -2.06
C ASP A 149 -4.30 18.36 -3.58
N PHE A 150 -3.14 18.23 -4.22
CA PHE A 150 -3.04 18.33 -5.67
C PHE A 150 -3.82 17.24 -6.40
N LEU A 151 -4.03 16.07 -5.79
CA LEU A 151 -4.83 14.99 -6.37
C LEU A 151 -6.19 15.50 -6.85
N TRP A 152 -6.86 16.30 -6.04
CA TRP A 152 -8.21 16.78 -6.30
C TRP A 152 -8.29 17.80 -7.43
N ASN A 153 -7.17 18.49 -7.73
CA ASN A 153 -7.06 19.51 -8.77
C ASN A 153 -6.65 18.96 -10.15
N ILE A 154 -6.33 17.66 -10.24
CA ILE A 154 -5.95 17.02 -11.52
C ILE A 154 -7.16 16.92 -12.44
N ASN A 155 -7.00 17.35 -13.69
CA ASN A 155 -8.04 17.25 -14.72
C ASN A 155 -8.31 15.79 -15.13
N SER A 156 -9.50 15.55 -15.66
CA SER A 156 -9.86 14.24 -16.23
C SER A 156 -8.95 13.85 -17.39
N ASN A 157 -8.69 12.54 -17.55
CA ASN A 157 -7.91 11.97 -18.67
C ASN A 157 -6.46 12.50 -18.76
N SER A 158 -5.86 12.93 -17.65
CA SER A 158 -4.51 13.50 -17.60
C SER A 158 -3.40 12.46 -17.66
N PHE A 159 -3.64 11.21 -17.22
CA PHE A 159 -2.61 10.20 -17.09
C PHE A 159 -2.96 8.88 -17.80
N ASP A 160 -1.92 8.23 -18.34
CA ASP A 160 -2.05 6.94 -19.01
C ASP A 160 -1.77 5.79 -18.04
N VAL A 161 -1.01 6.07 -16.98
CA VAL A 161 -0.75 5.14 -15.88
C VAL A 161 -0.84 5.88 -14.54
N VAL A 162 -1.55 5.30 -13.60
CA VAL A 162 -1.55 5.75 -12.21
C VAL A 162 -1.11 4.58 -11.34
N THR A 163 -0.13 4.83 -10.45
CA THR A 163 0.43 3.82 -9.54
C THR A 163 0.25 4.25 -8.09
N LEU A 164 -0.12 3.26 -7.23
CA LEU A 164 -0.15 3.38 -5.77
C LEU A 164 0.54 2.14 -5.19
N TRP A 165 1.71 2.32 -4.56
CA TRP A 165 2.50 1.24 -3.99
C TRP A 165 2.41 1.28 -2.47
N HIS A 166 1.46 0.57 -1.88
CA HIS A 166 1.13 0.61 -0.45
C HIS A 166 0.73 2.02 0.00
N VAL A 167 -0.34 2.54 -0.60
CA VAL A 167 -0.84 3.89 -0.34
C VAL A 167 -2.35 3.92 -0.12
N LEU A 168 -3.13 3.18 -0.91
CA LEU A 168 -4.60 3.26 -0.86
C LEU A 168 -5.14 2.85 0.52
N GLU A 169 -4.46 1.94 1.21
CA GLU A 169 -4.79 1.51 2.57
C GLU A 169 -4.72 2.62 3.62
N HIS A 170 -3.98 3.71 3.34
CA HIS A 170 -3.82 4.86 4.23
C HIS A 170 -4.81 6.00 3.95
N MET A 171 -5.45 6.03 2.77
CA MET A 171 -6.24 7.18 2.32
C MET A 171 -7.64 7.15 2.93
N GLN A 172 -8.04 8.20 3.68
CA GLN A 172 -9.28 8.19 4.44
C GLN A 172 -10.54 8.07 3.58
N ASN A 173 -10.62 8.79 2.47
CA ASN A 173 -11.81 8.86 1.61
C ASN A 173 -11.77 7.82 0.48
N LEU A 174 -11.78 6.52 0.85
CA LEU A 174 -11.55 5.40 -0.06
C LEU A 174 -12.35 5.49 -1.38
N ASN A 175 -13.66 5.71 -1.30
CA ASN A 175 -14.51 5.75 -2.48
C ASN A 175 -14.22 6.96 -3.38
N GLU A 176 -14.08 8.15 -2.77
CA GLU A 176 -13.77 9.39 -3.50
C GLU A 176 -12.42 9.31 -4.20
N VAL A 177 -11.43 8.71 -3.52
CA VAL A 177 -10.11 8.46 -4.10
C VAL A 177 -10.22 7.56 -5.33
N VAL A 178 -10.91 6.42 -5.24
CA VAL A 178 -11.04 5.49 -6.37
C VAL A 178 -11.82 6.11 -7.53
N ASP A 179 -12.86 6.92 -7.26
CA ASP A 179 -13.56 7.71 -8.28
C ASP A 179 -12.63 8.74 -8.93
N LYS A 180 -11.79 9.41 -8.13
CA LYS A 180 -10.81 10.35 -8.66
C LYS A 180 -9.78 9.64 -9.55
N LEU A 181 -9.27 8.47 -9.13
CA LEU A 181 -8.38 7.65 -9.96
C LEU A 181 -9.01 7.27 -11.30
N PHE A 182 -10.31 6.93 -11.27
CA PHE A 182 -11.04 6.67 -12.52
C PHE A 182 -11.06 7.90 -13.42
N ASN A 183 -11.38 9.06 -12.88
CA ASN A 183 -11.53 10.29 -13.66
C ASN A 183 -10.21 10.76 -14.28
N ILE A 184 -9.10 10.73 -13.53
CA ILE A 184 -7.80 11.23 -14.01
C ILE A 184 -7.12 10.32 -15.02
N LEU A 185 -7.45 9.02 -15.04
CA LEU A 185 -6.94 8.08 -16.04
C LEU A 185 -7.56 8.36 -17.42
N SER A 186 -6.75 8.22 -18.47
CA SER A 186 -7.21 8.22 -19.86
C SER A 186 -8.11 6.99 -20.13
N LYS A 187 -8.85 7.02 -21.26
CA LYS A 187 -9.83 5.97 -21.61
C LYS A 187 -9.25 4.55 -21.57
N ASP A 188 -8.03 4.38 -22.08
CA ASP A 188 -7.33 3.09 -22.09
C ASP A 188 -6.24 3.01 -20.98
N GLY A 189 -6.27 3.96 -20.04
CA GLY A 189 -5.29 4.09 -18.97
C GLY A 189 -5.27 2.88 -18.03
N THR A 190 -4.17 2.72 -17.35
CA THR A 190 -3.93 1.59 -16.44
C THR A 190 -3.75 2.06 -15.01
N LEU A 191 -4.52 1.49 -14.10
CA LEU A 191 -4.35 1.62 -12.66
C LEU A 191 -3.52 0.44 -12.14
N ILE A 192 -2.48 0.72 -11.36
CA ILE A 192 -1.65 -0.29 -10.69
C ILE A 192 -1.68 -0.02 -9.19
N LEU A 193 -2.22 -0.94 -8.42
CA LEU A 193 -2.28 -0.90 -6.97
C LEU A 193 -1.45 -2.04 -6.38
N ALA A 194 -0.61 -1.76 -5.39
CA ALA A 194 -0.03 -2.79 -4.54
C ALA A 194 -0.60 -2.62 -3.14
N LEU A 195 -1.20 -3.68 -2.58
CA LEU A 195 -1.92 -3.64 -1.31
C LEU A 195 -1.59 -4.85 -0.45
N PRO A 196 -1.49 -4.68 0.89
CA PRO A 196 -1.44 -5.80 1.82
C PRO A 196 -2.69 -6.66 1.72
N ASN A 197 -2.53 -7.96 1.97
CA ASN A 197 -3.60 -8.95 1.89
C ASN A 197 -3.76 -9.68 3.23
N HIS A 198 -4.78 -9.33 3.99
CA HIS A 198 -5.01 -9.94 5.30
C HIS A 198 -5.51 -11.41 5.23
N ASN A 199 -5.72 -11.95 4.04
CA ASN A 199 -6.04 -13.37 3.82
C ASN A 199 -4.79 -14.20 3.46
N SER A 200 -3.59 -13.62 3.58
CA SER A 200 -2.33 -14.28 3.29
C SER A 200 -1.97 -15.35 4.33
N TYR A 201 -1.02 -16.23 3.97
CA TYR A 201 -0.52 -17.25 4.86
C TYR A 201 0.05 -16.66 6.17
N ASP A 202 0.89 -15.65 6.06
CA ASP A 202 1.52 -14.99 7.20
C ASP A 202 0.49 -14.25 8.07
N ALA A 203 -0.52 -13.61 7.49
CA ALA A 203 -1.63 -13.03 8.24
C ALA A 203 -2.36 -14.06 9.08
N GLY A 204 -2.61 -15.25 8.53
CA GLY A 204 -3.21 -16.37 9.25
C GLY A 204 -2.35 -16.89 10.43
N ILE A 205 -1.02 -16.84 10.30
CA ILE A 205 -0.07 -17.24 11.35
C ILE A 205 0.04 -16.19 12.46
N TYR A 206 0.10 -14.89 12.09
CA TYR A 206 0.35 -13.81 13.04
C TYR A 206 -0.90 -13.22 13.66
N LYS A 207 -2.06 -13.39 13.02
CA LYS A 207 -3.36 -12.90 13.50
C LYS A 207 -3.29 -11.41 13.87
N GLU A 208 -3.70 -11.01 15.08
CA GLU A 208 -3.67 -9.63 15.58
C GLU A 208 -2.28 -8.99 15.60
N TYR A 209 -1.21 -9.81 15.59
CA TYR A 209 0.19 -9.35 15.53
C TYR A 209 0.71 -9.19 14.11
N TRP A 210 -0.13 -9.44 13.09
CA TRP A 210 0.31 -9.27 11.71
C TRP A 210 0.68 -7.81 11.42
N ALA A 211 1.96 -7.59 11.10
CA ALA A 211 2.51 -6.23 11.06
C ALA A 211 1.86 -5.33 10.00
N ALA A 212 1.28 -5.92 8.95
CA ALA A 212 0.60 -5.12 7.93
C ALA A 212 -0.83 -4.70 8.31
N TYR A 213 -1.31 -5.00 9.54
CA TYR A 213 -2.44 -4.22 10.07
C TYR A 213 -2.05 -2.78 10.33
N ASP A 214 -0.85 -2.52 10.78
CA ASP A 214 -0.23 -1.18 10.94
C ASP A 214 -1.19 -0.06 11.40
N VAL A 215 -2.01 -0.37 12.41
CA VAL A 215 -3.02 0.57 12.93
C VAL A 215 -2.37 1.77 13.65
N PRO A 216 -2.95 2.97 13.58
CA PRO A 216 -4.10 3.39 12.78
C PRO A 216 -3.71 3.91 11.39
N ARG A 217 -2.48 3.71 10.92
CA ARG A 217 -2.01 4.20 9.60
C ARG A 217 -2.70 3.47 8.46
N HIS A 218 -2.87 2.12 8.56
CA HIS A 218 -3.70 1.36 7.65
C HIS A 218 -5.15 1.37 8.12
N LEU A 219 -6.01 1.99 7.32
CA LEU A 219 -7.44 2.10 7.56
C LEU A 219 -8.21 0.94 6.94
N TRP A 220 -7.74 0.48 5.78
CA TRP A 220 -8.41 -0.50 4.94
C TRP A 220 -7.57 -1.76 4.81
N HIS A 221 -8.15 -2.91 5.16
CA HIS A 221 -7.48 -4.19 5.10
C HIS A 221 -8.12 -5.03 3.99
N PHE A 222 -7.36 -5.20 2.92
CA PHE A 222 -7.87 -5.78 1.69
C PHE A 222 -7.64 -7.30 1.60
N THR A 223 -8.47 -7.92 0.78
CA THR A 223 -8.24 -9.23 0.14
C THR A 223 -8.43 -9.09 -1.36
N PRO A 224 -7.94 -10.01 -2.19
CA PRO A 224 -8.21 -9.97 -3.63
C PRO A 224 -9.70 -9.84 -3.97
N ALA A 225 -10.58 -10.52 -3.23
CA ALA A 225 -12.02 -10.45 -3.42
C ALA A 225 -12.60 -9.07 -3.09
N THR A 226 -12.13 -8.42 -2.01
CA THR A 226 -12.65 -7.09 -1.63
C THR A 226 -12.09 -5.98 -2.51
N VAL A 227 -10.85 -6.10 -3.01
CA VAL A 227 -10.31 -5.19 -4.04
C VAL A 227 -11.10 -5.32 -5.34
N GLU A 228 -11.46 -6.54 -5.75
CA GLU A 228 -12.28 -6.74 -6.94
C GLU A 228 -13.66 -6.09 -6.79
N LYS A 229 -14.32 -6.24 -5.64
CA LYS A 229 -15.60 -5.59 -5.34
C LYS A 229 -15.48 -4.07 -5.38
N LEU A 230 -14.45 -3.50 -4.72
CA LEU A 230 -14.19 -2.07 -4.72
C LEU A 230 -13.99 -1.52 -6.13
N LEU A 231 -13.08 -2.12 -6.89
CA LEU A 231 -12.76 -1.67 -8.24
C LEU A 231 -13.94 -1.85 -9.20
N ASN A 232 -14.71 -2.93 -9.05
CA ASN A 232 -15.92 -3.15 -9.85
C ASN A 232 -17.00 -2.09 -9.59
N LYS A 233 -17.17 -1.66 -8.34
CA LYS A 233 -18.09 -0.58 -7.93
C LYS A 233 -17.74 0.73 -8.67
N HIS A 234 -16.46 1.02 -8.83
CA HIS A 234 -15.95 2.24 -9.46
C HIS A 234 -15.59 2.05 -10.96
N GLN A 235 -16.25 1.12 -11.64
CA GLN A 235 -16.13 0.91 -13.10
C GLN A 235 -14.73 0.51 -13.57
N PHE A 236 -13.91 -0.06 -12.71
CA PHE A 236 -12.66 -0.72 -13.09
C PHE A 236 -12.87 -2.23 -13.27
N LYS A 237 -12.04 -2.83 -14.14
CA LYS A 237 -11.88 -4.28 -14.29
C LYS A 237 -10.44 -4.66 -14.02
N ILE A 238 -10.20 -5.58 -13.09
CA ILE A 238 -8.88 -6.18 -12.88
C ILE A 238 -8.57 -7.05 -14.10
N ILE A 239 -7.45 -6.76 -14.75
CA ILE A 239 -6.97 -7.52 -15.92
C ILE A 239 -5.83 -8.48 -15.55
N LYS A 240 -5.14 -8.23 -14.42
CA LYS A 240 -4.08 -9.11 -13.90
C LYS A 240 -3.88 -8.88 -12.42
N GLN A 241 -3.57 -9.95 -11.70
CA GLN A 241 -3.03 -9.90 -10.35
C GLN A 241 -1.63 -10.49 -10.34
N LYS A 242 -0.75 -9.98 -9.47
CA LYS A 242 0.61 -10.48 -9.27
C LYS A 242 0.97 -10.48 -7.80
N THR A 243 1.74 -11.46 -7.39
CA THR A 243 2.23 -11.57 -6.02
C THR A 243 3.45 -10.66 -5.77
N MET A 244 3.62 -10.27 -4.50
CA MET A 244 4.83 -9.62 -3.98
C MET A 244 5.47 -10.54 -2.93
N PRO A 245 6.11 -11.63 -3.36
CA PRO A 245 6.48 -12.71 -2.45
C PRO A 245 7.56 -12.32 -1.43
N LEU A 246 8.35 -11.28 -1.69
CA LEU A 246 9.39 -10.81 -0.76
C LEU A 246 8.82 -10.09 0.46
N ASP A 247 7.62 -9.55 0.37
CA ASP A 247 6.97 -8.84 1.48
C ASP A 247 6.71 -9.76 2.66
N ALA A 248 6.45 -11.06 2.41
CA ALA A 248 6.25 -12.05 3.45
C ALA A 248 7.42 -12.12 4.46
N PHE A 249 8.66 -11.93 4.01
CA PHE A 249 9.84 -11.96 4.88
C PHE A 249 9.88 -10.74 5.81
N TYR A 250 9.66 -9.55 5.25
CA TYR A 250 9.68 -8.30 6.00
C TYR A 250 8.51 -8.23 7.00
N ILE A 251 7.31 -8.53 6.54
CA ILE A 251 6.10 -8.52 7.38
C ILE A 251 6.23 -9.57 8.50
N SER A 252 6.73 -10.78 8.19
CA SER A 252 6.94 -11.82 9.20
C SER A 252 7.96 -11.39 10.27
N LEU A 253 9.05 -10.72 9.86
CA LEU A 253 10.06 -10.24 10.80
C LEU A 253 9.48 -9.20 11.77
N LEU A 254 8.72 -8.25 11.27
CA LEU A 254 8.05 -7.25 12.10
C LEU A 254 6.98 -7.88 12.99
N SER A 255 6.21 -8.83 12.49
CA SER A 255 5.17 -9.54 13.25
C SER A 255 5.75 -10.32 14.42
N GLU A 256 6.90 -10.98 14.23
CA GLU A 256 7.62 -11.64 15.34
C GLU A 256 8.17 -10.63 16.36
N LYS A 257 8.65 -9.46 15.90
CA LYS A 257 9.05 -8.36 16.81
C LYS A 257 7.86 -7.93 17.68
N TYR A 258 6.67 -7.81 17.10
CA TYR A 258 5.44 -7.41 17.82
C TYR A 258 4.97 -8.46 18.83
N ARG A 259 5.19 -9.75 18.55
CA ARG A 259 4.91 -10.85 19.51
C ARG A 259 5.83 -10.86 20.74
N GLY A 260 6.97 -10.17 20.69
CA GLY A 260 7.90 -10.09 21.82
C GLY A 260 8.72 -11.34 22.06
N SER A 261 8.83 -12.26 21.10
CA SER A 261 9.65 -13.48 21.20
C SER A 261 11.15 -13.15 21.30
N GLY A 262 11.99 -14.06 21.80
CA GLY A 262 13.45 -13.86 21.87
C GLY A 262 14.07 -13.66 20.47
N LYS A 263 15.07 -12.76 20.34
CA LYS A 263 15.62 -12.30 19.05
C LYS A 263 15.99 -13.43 18.08
N LEU A 264 16.69 -14.46 18.54
CA LEU A 264 17.12 -15.57 17.67
C LEU A 264 15.92 -16.36 17.11
N TYR A 265 14.92 -16.63 17.95
CA TYR A 265 13.70 -17.30 17.56
C TYR A 265 12.87 -16.47 16.57
N GLN A 266 12.82 -15.16 16.76
CA GLN A 266 12.13 -14.22 15.85
C GLN A 266 12.67 -14.34 14.41
N TYR A 267 13.99 -14.26 14.23
CA TYR A 267 14.61 -14.39 12.90
C TYR A 267 14.35 -15.76 12.29
N PHE A 268 14.53 -16.83 13.06
CA PHE A 268 14.32 -18.19 12.56
C PHE A 268 12.87 -18.41 12.10
N LYS A 269 11.90 -18.03 12.93
CA LYS A 269 10.48 -18.20 12.60
C LYS A 269 10.04 -17.29 11.46
N ALA A 270 10.48 -16.03 11.43
CA ALA A 270 10.18 -15.11 10.34
C ALA A 270 10.69 -15.64 8.99
N ILE A 271 11.88 -16.23 8.96
CA ILE A 271 12.43 -16.84 7.74
C ILE A 271 11.56 -18.03 7.30
N ILE A 272 11.17 -18.92 8.22
CA ILE A 272 10.33 -20.09 7.89
C ILE A 272 8.97 -19.63 7.34
N VAL A 273 8.29 -18.74 8.06
CA VAL A 273 6.98 -18.22 7.61
C VAL A 273 7.13 -17.49 6.27
N GLY A 274 8.18 -16.69 6.12
CA GLY A 274 8.50 -16.01 4.85
C GLY A 274 8.73 -16.97 3.69
N ILE A 275 9.48 -18.06 3.89
CA ILE A 275 9.71 -19.08 2.85
C ILE A 275 8.41 -19.78 2.48
N ILE A 276 7.61 -20.22 3.47
CA ILE A 276 6.34 -20.89 3.20
C ILE A 276 5.38 -19.94 2.48
N GLY A 277 5.22 -18.71 2.97
CA GLY A 277 4.40 -17.69 2.32
C GLY A 277 4.86 -17.38 0.89
N PHE A 278 6.19 -17.29 0.67
CA PHE A 278 6.77 -17.14 -0.67
C PHE A 278 6.36 -18.29 -1.58
N LEU A 279 6.55 -19.54 -1.18
CA LEU A 279 6.25 -20.72 -1.99
C LEU A 279 4.75 -20.83 -2.28
N LEU A 280 3.89 -20.63 -1.28
CA LEU A 280 2.44 -20.65 -1.45
C LEU A 280 1.95 -19.53 -2.39
N SER A 281 2.57 -18.35 -2.32
CA SER A 281 2.22 -17.21 -3.18
C SER A 281 2.51 -17.46 -4.66
N LEU A 282 3.45 -18.36 -5.00
CA LEU A 282 3.77 -18.70 -6.40
C LEU A 282 2.61 -19.44 -7.10
N SER A 283 1.85 -20.22 -6.34
CA SER A 283 0.69 -21.00 -6.86
C SER A 283 -0.65 -20.32 -6.64
N ASN A 284 -0.78 -19.51 -5.58
CA ASN A 284 -2.03 -18.89 -5.20
C ASN A 284 -1.83 -17.45 -4.72
N VAL A 285 -2.31 -16.49 -5.50
CA VAL A 285 -2.22 -15.06 -5.19
C VAL A 285 -2.85 -14.70 -3.84
N ASN A 286 -3.89 -15.43 -3.41
CA ASN A 286 -4.53 -15.20 -2.10
C ASN A 286 -3.62 -15.51 -0.91
N GLN A 287 -2.52 -16.24 -1.12
CA GLN A 287 -1.54 -16.55 -0.07
C GLN A 287 -0.37 -15.56 0.01
N SER A 288 -0.33 -14.58 -0.91
CA SER A 288 0.70 -13.54 -0.89
C SER A 288 0.40 -12.46 0.14
N SER A 289 1.41 -12.06 0.93
CA SER A 289 1.30 -10.97 1.92
C SER A 289 0.85 -9.66 1.31
N SER A 290 1.31 -9.37 0.10
CA SER A 290 0.87 -8.23 -0.70
C SER A 290 0.59 -8.67 -2.13
N VAL A 291 -0.39 -8.00 -2.76
CA VAL A 291 -0.82 -8.31 -4.13
C VAL A 291 -0.80 -7.04 -4.97
N ILE A 292 -0.28 -7.14 -6.18
CA ILE A 292 -0.35 -6.08 -7.19
C ILE A 292 -1.57 -6.35 -8.08
N TYR A 293 -2.42 -5.36 -8.19
CA TYR A 293 -3.60 -5.35 -9.06
C TYR A 293 -3.35 -4.43 -10.24
N ILE A 294 -3.54 -4.94 -11.44
CA ILE A 294 -3.51 -4.16 -12.67
C ILE A 294 -4.96 -4.09 -13.17
N ALA A 295 -5.49 -2.88 -13.24
CA ALA A 295 -6.87 -2.64 -13.62
C ALA A 295 -6.98 -1.62 -14.77
N LYS A 296 -8.05 -1.72 -15.52
CA LYS A 296 -8.44 -0.77 -16.58
C LYS A 296 -9.89 -0.36 -16.39
N LYS A 297 -10.26 0.78 -16.97
CA LYS A 297 -11.67 1.19 -17.06
C LYS A 297 -12.47 0.10 -17.78
N LYS A 298 -13.67 -0.20 -17.29
CA LYS A 298 -14.61 -1.05 -18.05
C LYS A 298 -14.94 -0.36 -19.36
N LYS A 299 -14.97 -1.12 -20.44
CA LYS A 299 -15.48 -0.63 -21.72
C LYS A 299 -17.00 -0.67 -21.62
N ASN A 300 -17.63 0.47 -21.85
CA ASN A 300 -19.07 0.54 -22.07
C ASN A 300 -19.43 -0.18 -23.34
#